data_8d93d131b951b705170d66fa7cae5a88
#
_entry.id   8d93d131b951b705170d66fa7cae5a88
#
_cell.length_a   1.000
_cell.length_b   1.000
_cell.length_c   1.000
_cell.angle_alpha   90.00
_cell.angle_beta   90.00
_cell.angle_gamma   90.00
#
_symmetry.space_group_name_H-M   'P 1'
#
loop_
_entity.id
_entity.type
_entity.pdbx_description
1 polymer ?
#
loop_
_entity_poly.entity_id
_entity_poly.type
_entity_poly.pdbx_seq_one_letter_code
_entity_poly.pdbx_strand_id
1 'polypeptide(L)'
;MAIPSRASGSPRPHGRRSTGGGDTTDLREAILAATAALLADRQFGDLAVGDILAVAGVSRGSFYFYFDGKHDVLAELVRRAVARGHDAAAPWLAVPADPAAALRAGITAGAELWRQSAPVLRAIVENWRTDPRLEALWTEQMQTFTDATVAQINADPRARQRLAGQDIPALASALTWLGERLYYLAAIGTPPFDDQDTLVATLLHIWTTALYEDTSTP
;
A
#
# COMPACT_ATOMS: atom_id res chain seq x y z
N MET A 1 -64.98 57.95 3.60
CA MET A 1 -63.59 58.25 3.30
C MET A 1 -62.75 57.19 4.01
N ALA A 2 -62.42 56.09 3.33
CA ALA A 2 -61.76 54.91 3.88
C ALA A 2 -60.39 54.75 3.23
N ILE A 3 -59.38 54.63 4.02
CA ILE A 3 -57.96 54.41 3.62
C ILE A 3 -57.71 52.89 3.54
N PRO A 4 -57.13 52.37 2.46
CA PRO A 4 -56.81 50.94 2.37
C PRO A 4 -55.53 50.55 3.10
N SER A 5 -55.62 49.45 3.81
CA SER A 5 -54.56 48.79 4.54
C SER A 5 -53.48 48.20 3.62
N ARG A 6 -52.20 48.34 4.01
CA ARG A 6 -51.04 47.79 3.35
C ARG A 6 -50.92 46.28 3.66
N ALA A 7 -50.74 45.46 2.63
CA ALA A 7 -50.37 44.06 2.72
C ALA A 7 -48.93 43.88 3.18
N SER A 8 -48.72 43.05 4.18
CA SER A 8 -47.43 42.61 4.70
C SER A 8 -46.84 41.54 3.79
N GLY A 9 -45.65 41.85 3.21
CA GLY A 9 -44.85 40.88 2.47
C GLY A 9 -44.14 39.88 3.42
N SER A 10 -44.35 38.62 3.18
CA SER A 10 -43.62 37.54 3.84
C SER A 10 -42.15 37.47 3.39
N PRO A 11 -41.18 37.27 4.27
CA PRO A 11 -39.79 37.08 3.86
C PRO A 11 -39.59 35.71 3.22
N ARG A 12 -38.90 35.70 2.07
CA ARG A 12 -38.41 34.47 1.41
C ARG A 12 -37.33 33.83 2.25
N PRO A 13 -37.29 32.47 2.38
CA PRO A 13 -36.23 31.79 3.09
C PRO A 13 -34.93 31.91 2.30
N HIS A 14 -33.91 32.47 2.93
CA HIS A 14 -32.56 32.52 2.42
C HIS A 14 -31.97 31.13 2.30
N GLY A 15 -31.28 30.91 1.19
CA GLY A 15 -30.65 29.67 0.76
C GLY A 15 -29.85 28.96 1.83
N ARG A 16 -29.99 27.67 1.79
CA ARG A 16 -29.23 26.64 2.50
C ARG A 16 -27.73 26.83 2.16
N ARG A 17 -26.94 27.25 3.13
CA ARG A 17 -25.47 27.20 3.01
C ARG A 17 -25.08 25.75 2.92
N SER A 18 -24.51 25.35 1.78
CA SER A 18 -23.86 24.07 1.62
C SER A 18 -22.63 24.06 2.52
N THR A 19 -22.58 23.14 3.46
CA THR A 19 -21.41 22.80 4.25
C THR A 19 -20.44 22.03 3.33
N GLY A 20 -19.60 22.76 2.60
CA GLY A 20 -18.74 22.25 1.54
C GLY A 20 -17.49 21.49 1.99
N GLY A 21 -17.43 20.99 3.20
CA GLY A 21 -16.27 20.25 3.71
C GLY A 21 -16.46 18.74 3.81
N GLY A 22 -17.67 18.25 4.07
CA GLY A 22 -17.98 16.81 4.15
C GLY A 22 -18.11 16.14 2.79
N ASP A 23 -18.70 16.86 1.83
CA ASP A 23 -19.03 16.31 0.50
C ASP A 23 -17.80 16.03 -0.37
N THR A 24 -16.71 16.80 -0.22
CA THR A 24 -15.50 16.67 -1.02
C THR A 24 -14.64 15.48 -0.59
N THR A 25 -14.54 15.20 0.70
CA THR A 25 -13.81 14.03 1.23
C THR A 25 -14.54 12.75 0.85
N ASP A 26 -15.87 12.75 0.91
CA ASP A 26 -16.71 11.60 0.58
C ASP A 26 -16.56 11.19 -0.89
N LEU A 27 -16.49 12.15 -1.83
CA LEU A 27 -16.33 11.82 -3.27
C LEU A 27 -14.94 11.23 -3.59
N ARG A 28 -13.89 11.74 -2.97
CA ARG A 28 -12.53 11.19 -3.13
C ARG A 28 -12.46 9.75 -2.60
N GLU A 29 -13.01 9.49 -1.44
CA GLU A 29 -13.07 8.14 -0.86
C GLU A 29 -13.97 7.21 -1.68
N ALA A 30 -15.08 7.68 -2.24
CA ALA A 30 -15.91 6.89 -3.14
C ALA A 30 -15.15 6.44 -4.39
N ILE A 31 -14.32 7.30 -5.00
CA ILE A 31 -13.47 6.96 -6.15
C ILE A 31 -12.44 5.88 -5.76
N LEU A 32 -11.78 6.03 -4.62
CA LEU A 32 -10.78 5.07 -4.14
C LEU A 32 -11.43 3.72 -3.83
N ALA A 33 -12.55 3.72 -3.12
CA ALA A 33 -13.30 2.49 -2.79
C ALA A 33 -13.81 1.77 -4.05
N ALA A 34 -14.36 2.50 -5.01
CA ALA A 34 -14.82 1.96 -6.28
C ALA A 34 -13.67 1.33 -7.08
N THR A 35 -12.51 2.00 -7.13
CA THR A 35 -11.34 1.47 -7.83
C THR A 35 -10.82 0.21 -7.14
N ALA A 36 -10.71 0.19 -5.81
CA ALA A 36 -10.29 -0.99 -5.06
C ALA A 36 -11.25 -2.18 -5.27
N ALA A 37 -12.56 -1.93 -5.30
CA ALA A 37 -13.57 -2.95 -5.58
C ALA A 37 -13.44 -3.53 -7.00
N LEU A 38 -13.24 -2.67 -8.01
CA LEU A 38 -13.04 -3.11 -9.40
C LEU A 38 -11.77 -3.95 -9.57
N LEU A 39 -10.70 -3.64 -8.85
CA LEU A 39 -9.45 -4.40 -8.89
C LEU A 39 -9.57 -5.81 -8.31
N ALA A 40 -10.60 -6.10 -7.50
CA ALA A 40 -10.85 -7.45 -7.00
C ALA A 40 -11.16 -8.44 -8.13
N ASP A 41 -11.89 -7.99 -9.16
CA ASP A 41 -12.41 -8.85 -10.21
C ASP A 41 -11.78 -8.57 -11.60
N ARG A 42 -11.05 -7.46 -11.77
CA ARG A 42 -10.52 -7.01 -13.06
C ARG A 42 -9.05 -6.65 -12.98
N GLN A 43 -8.32 -6.85 -14.08
CA GLN A 43 -6.95 -6.37 -14.20
C GLN A 43 -6.95 -4.83 -14.36
N PHE A 44 -5.95 -4.17 -13.77
CA PHE A 44 -5.83 -2.71 -13.83
C PHE A 44 -5.72 -2.19 -15.27
N GLY A 45 -5.04 -2.93 -16.17
CA GLY A 45 -4.92 -2.59 -17.58
C GLY A 45 -6.28 -2.39 -18.26
N ASP A 46 -7.24 -3.24 -17.92
CA ASP A 46 -8.58 -3.28 -18.54
C ASP A 46 -9.56 -2.26 -17.94
N LEU A 47 -9.20 -1.58 -16.84
CA LEU A 47 -10.05 -0.57 -16.24
C LEU A 47 -9.99 0.74 -17.02
N ALA A 48 -11.16 1.29 -17.36
CA ALA A 48 -11.30 2.66 -17.83
C ALA A 48 -11.78 3.58 -16.71
N VAL A 49 -11.47 4.89 -16.82
CA VAL A 49 -12.02 5.89 -15.88
C VAL A 49 -13.54 5.84 -15.84
N GLY A 50 -14.19 5.55 -16.99
CA GLY A 50 -15.65 5.38 -17.06
C GLY A 50 -16.21 4.31 -16.15
N ASP A 51 -15.50 3.18 -15.97
CA ASP A 51 -15.89 2.11 -15.04
C ASP A 51 -15.87 2.60 -13.59
N ILE A 52 -14.81 3.34 -13.23
CA ILE A 52 -14.67 3.93 -11.89
C ILE A 52 -15.80 4.92 -11.62
N LEU A 53 -16.12 5.81 -12.59
CA LEU A 53 -17.20 6.77 -12.48
C LEU A 53 -18.55 6.09 -12.23
N ALA A 54 -18.82 5.00 -12.97
CA ALA A 54 -20.07 4.25 -12.87
C ALA A 54 -20.25 3.60 -11.49
N VAL A 55 -19.19 3.00 -10.94
CA VAL A 55 -19.24 2.34 -9.63
C VAL A 55 -19.23 3.35 -8.49
N ALA A 56 -18.42 4.42 -8.58
CA ALA A 56 -18.33 5.44 -7.56
C ALA A 56 -19.56 6.37 -7.51
N GLY A 57 -20.39 6.39 -8.57
CA GLY A 57 -21.52 7.30 -8.65
C GLY A 57 -21.12 8.78 -8.78
N VAL A 58 -19.93 9.08 -9.32
CA VAL A 58 -19.39 10.45 -9.40
C VAL A 58 -19.38 10.96 -10.84
N SER A 59 -19.47 12.29 -11.01
CA SER A 59 -19.32 12.92 -12.31
C SER A 59 -17.88 12.88 -12.81
N ARG A 60 -17.68 12.97 -14.14
CA ARG A 60 -16.35 13.08 -14.75
C ARG A 60 -15.60 14.33 -14.24
N GLY A 61 -16.31 15.46 -14.07
CA GLY A 61 -15.72 16.68 -13.53
C GLY A 61 -15.25 16.51 -12.08
N SER A 62 -16.03 15.84 -11.23
CA SER A 62 -15.64 15.52 -9.86
C SER A 62 -14.42 14.60 -9.81
N PHE A 63 -14.34 13.60 -10.69
CA PHE A 63 -13.18 12.72 -10.77
C PHE A 63 -11.89 13.49 -11.07
N TYR A 64 -11.88 14.27 -12.16
CA TYR A 64 -10.71 15.02 -12.59
C TYR A 64 -10.35 16.21 -11.68
N PHE A 65 -11.22 16.56 -10.73
CA PHE A 65 -10.88 17.48 -9.65
C PHE A 65 -9.91 16.85 -8.62
N TYR A 66 -10.01 15.51 -8.40
CA TYR A 66 -9.20 14.80 -7.40
C TYR A 66 -8.03 14.00 -7.98
N PHE A 67 -8.16 13.49 -9.20
CA PHE A 67 -7.22 12.56 -9.80
C PHE A 67 -7.02 12.85 -11.29
N ASP A 68 -5.78 12.87 -11.75
CA ASP A 68 -5.44 13.08 -13.16
C ASP A 68 -5.85 11.87 -14.04
N GLY A 69 -6.04 10.70 -13.43
CA GLY A 69 -6.41 9.48 -14.13
C GLY A 69 -6.37 8.25 -13.23
N LYS A 70 -6.63 7.07 -13.80
CA LYS A 70 -6.67 5.81 -13.04
C LYS A 70 -5.32 5.48 -12.37
N HIS A 71 -4.19 5.88 -12.97
CA HIS A 71 -2.85 5.66 -12.41
C HIS A 71 -2.63 6.45 -11.13
N ASP A 72 -3.17 7.67 -11.04
CA ASP A 72 -3.09 8.49 -9.84
C ASP A 72 -3.96 7.92 -8.71
N VAL A 73 -5.14 7.37 -9.05
CA VAL A 73 -5.97 6.63 -8.08
C VAL A 73 -5.23 5.39 -7.56
N LEU A 74 -4.60 4.61 -8.43
CA LEU A 74 -3.80 3.43 -8.02
C LEU A 74 -2.63 3.85 -7.14
N ALA A 75 -1.91 4.92 -7.49
CA ALA A 75 -0.80 5.44 -6.70
C ALA A 75 -1.23 5.78 -5.26
N GLU A 76 -2.39 6.41 -5.10
CA GLU A 76 -2.93 6.73 -3.78
C GLU A 76 -3.33 5.48 -2.99
N LEU A 77 -3.97 4.50 -3.62
CA LEU A 77 -4.31 3.22 -3.00
C LEU A 77 -3.06 2.47 -2.53
N VAL A 78 -2.00 2.49 -3.34
CA VAL A 78 -0.71 1.87 -3.01
C VAL A 78 -0.07 2.57 -1.81
N ARG A 79 0.00 3.91 -1.79
CA ARG A 79 0.55 4.65 -0.64
C ARG A 79 -0.15 4.26 0.67
N ARG A 80 -1.48 4.14 0.65
CA ARG A 80 -2.27 3.72 1.81
C ARG A 80 -2.01 2.26 2.22
N ALA A 81 -1.85 1.37 1.26
CA ALA A 81 -1.50 -0.02 1.54
C ALA A 81 -0.11 -0.13 2.16
N VAL A 82 0.90 0.52 1.57
CA VAL A 82 2.29 0.45 2.01
C VAL A 82 2.51 1.12 3.38
N ALA A 83 1.82 2.22 3.68
CA ALA A 83 1.91 2.84 5.01
C ALA A 83 1.61 1.82 6.13
N ARG A 84 0.60 0.96 5.95
CA ARG A 84 0.32 -0.14 6.89
C ARG A 84 1.43 -1.19 6.96
N GLY A 85 2.19 -1.38 5.88
CA GLY A 85 3.33 -2.30 5.83
C GLY A 85 4.52 -1.82 6.66
N HIS A 86 4.80 -0.53 6.66
CA HIS A 86 5.82 0.05 7.53
C HIS A 86 5.49 -0.13 9.01
N ASP A 87 4.23 0.09 9.39
CA ASP A 87 3.78 -0.13 10.77
C ASP A 87 3.94 -1.59 11.19
N ALA A 88 3.68 -2.52 10.28
CA ALA A 88 3.84 -3.96 10.51
C ALA A 88 5.31 -4.40 10.71
N ALA A 89 6.27 -3.73 10.05
CA ALA A 89 7.69 -4.02 10.17
C ALA A 89 8.35 -3.37 11.42
N ALA A 90 7.71 -2.39 12.03
CA ALA A 90 8.26 -1.60 13.13
C ALA A 90 8.85 -2.42 14.30
N PRO A 91 8.25 -3.54 14.76
CA PRO A 91 8.81 -4.35 15.85
C PRO A 91 10.20 -4.91 15.56
N TRP A 92 10.48 -5.31 14.31
CA TRP A 92 11.80 -5.80 13.93
C TRP A 92 12.82 -4.65 13.79
N LEU A 93 12.37 -3.51 13.28
CA LEU A 93 13.22 -2.33 13.09
C LEU A 93 13.69 -1.68 14.41
N ALA A 94 13.10 -2.04 15.55
CA ALA A 94 13.46 -1.51 16.88
C ALA A 94 14.64 -2.24 17.55
N VAL A 95 15.43 -3.05 16.85
CA VAL A 95 16.53 -3.89 17.42
C VAL A 95 16.03 -4.73 18.61
N PRO A 96 15.21 -5.73 18.39
CA PRO A 96 14.56 -6.50 19.43
C PRO A 96 15.54 -7.41 20.19
N ALA A 97 15.18 -7.76 21.44
CA ALA A 97 15.94 -8.72 22.23
C ALA A 97 15.95 -10.15 21.60
N ASP A 98 14.86 -10.50 20.90
CA ASP A 98 14.74 -11.71 20.07
C ASP A 98 14.51 -11.32 18.61
N PRO A 99 15.59 -11.23 17.79
CA PRO A 99 15.49 -10.85 16.39
C PRO A 99 14.69 -11.86 15.56
N ALA A 100 14.77 -13.14 15.85
CA ALA A 100 14.07 -14.17 15.08
C ALA A 100 12.55 -14.12 15.29
N ALA A 101 12.11 -13.93 16.53
CA ALA A 101 10.69 -13.75 16.84
C ALA A 101 10.13 -12.46 16.21
N ALA A 102 10.87 -11.35 16.29
CA ALA A 102 10.46 -10.09 15.70
C ALA A 102 10.43 -10.13 14.16
N LEU A 103 11.41 -10.78 13.53
CA LEU A 103 11.44 -11.01 12.09
C LEU A 103 10.23 -11.85 11.64
N ARG A 104 9.94 -12.95 12.37
CA ARG A 104 8.76 -13.78 12.12
C ARG A 104 7.47 -12.94 12.19
N ALA A 105 7.32 -12.12 13.23
CA ALA A 105 6.16 -11.26 13.38
C ALA A 105 6.02 -10.26 12.22
N GLY A 106 7.12 -9.62 11.80
CA GLY A 106 7.15 -8.71 10.65
C GLY A 106 6.78 -9.40 9.33
N ILE A 107 7.35 -10.57 9.06
CA ILE A 107 7.03 -11.37 7.85
C ILE A 107 5.57 -11.80 7.86
N THR A 108 5.03 -12.28 8.99
CA THR A 108 3.63 -12.68 9.12
C THR A 108 2.69 -11.49 8.89
N ALA A 109 3.01 -10.34 9.48
CA ALA A 109 2.23 -9.12 9.30
C ALA A 109 2.30 -8.61 7.85
N GLY A 110 3.45 -8.74 7.19
CA GLY A 110 3.61 -8.48 5.76
C GLY A 110 2.72 -9.39 4.89
N ALA A 111 2.71 -10.70 5.16
CA ALA A 111 1.85 -11.65 4.46
C ALA A 111 0.37 -11.32 4.63
N GLU A 112 -0.05 -10.95 5.84
CA GLU A 112 -1.43 -10.54 6.12
C GLU A 112 -1.80 -9.23 5.41
N LEU A 113 -0.91 -8.24 5.39
CA LEU A 113 -1.09 -7.01 4.64
C LEU A 113 -1.32 -7.27 3.14
N TRP A 114 -0.46 -8.13 2.55
CA TRP A 114 -0.58 -8.50 1.15
C TRP A 114 -1.89 -9.24 0.87
N ARG A 115 -2.31 -10.14 1.73
CA ARG A 115 -3.59 -10.84 1.62
C ARG A 115 -4.77 -9.86 1.65
N GLN A 116 -4.77 -8.91 2.58
CA GLN A 116 -5.83 -7.90 2.73
C GLN A 116 -5.85 -6.88 1.59
N SER A 117 -4.70 -6.57 1.02
CA SER A 117 -4.54 -5.56 -0.02
C SER A 117 -4.21 -6.16 -1.40
N ALA A 118 -4.39 -7.46 -1.57
CA ALA A 118 -4.00 -8.21 -2.76
C ALA A 118 -4.42 -7.57 -4.09
N PRO A 119 -5.67 -7.09 -4.28
CA PRO A 119 -6.06 -6.47 -5.53
C PRO A 119 -5.22 -5.23 -5.89
N VAL A 120 -4.92 -4.39 -4.91
CA VAL A 120 -4.15 -3.16 -5.10
C VAL A 120 -2.66 -3.46 -5.30
N LEU A 121 -2.09 -4.34 -4.46
CA LEU A 121 -0.66 -4.67 -4.52
C LEU A 121 -0.33 -5.50 -5.76
N ARG A 122 -1.24 -6.39 -6.20
CA ARG A 122 -1.11 -7.06 -7.48
C ARG A 122 -1.13 -6.05 -8.63
N ALA A 123 -2.07 -5.11 -8.63
CA ALA A 123 -2.18 -4.11 -9.68
C ALA A 123 -0.92 -3.28 -9.84
N ILE A 124 -0.26 -2.86 -8.75
CA ILE A 124 1.00 -2.10 -8.86
C ILE A 124 2.14 -2.98 -9.38
N VAL A 125 2.31 -4.20 -8.85
CA VAL A 125 3.40 -5.11 -9.27
C VAL A 125 3.32 -5.46 -10.75
N GLU A 126 2.11 -5.62 -11.28
CA GLU A 126 1.89 -5.94 -12.70
C GLU A 126 2.03 -4.72 -13.63
N ASN A 127 1.87 -3.48 -13.09
CA ASN A 127 1.75 -2.29 -13.93
C ASN A 127 2.73 -1.15 -13.61
N TRP A 128 3.59 -1.24 -12.60
CA TRP A 128 4.44 -0.12 -12.18
C TRP A 128 5.34 0.43 -13.30
N ARG A 129 5.74 -0.39 -14.28
CA ARG A 129 6.55 0.03 -15.43
C ARG A 129 5.75 0.61 -16.60
N THR A 130 4.42 0.67 -16.50
CA THR A 130 3.56 1.19 -17.58
C THR A 130 3.31 2.71 -17.49
N ASP A 131 3.62 3.31 -16.34
CA ASP A 131 3.46 4.76 -16.10
C ASP A 131 4.63 5.27 -15.25
N PRO A 132 5.32 6.35 -15.63
CA PRO A 132 6.49 6.87 -14.91
C PRO A 132 6.22 7.24 -13.45
N ARG A 133 4.97 7.64 -13.12
CA ARG A 133 4.58 7.97 -11.74
C ARG A 133 4.46 6.72 -10.87
N LEU A 134 3.90 5.64 -11.43
CA LEU A 134 3.85 4.35 -10.75
C LEU A 134 5.25 3.75 -10.58
N GLU A 135 6.12 3.90 -11.59
CA GLU A 135 7.52 3.45 -11.53
C GLU A 135 8.28 4.17 -10.42
N ALA A 136 8.20 5.49 -10.38
CA ALA A 136 8.83 6.30 -9.33
C ALA A 136 8.30 5.90 -7.94
N LEU A 137 6.98 5.81 -7.78
CA LEU A 137 6.35 5.42 -6.52
C LEU A 137 6.82 4.04 -6.05
N TRP A 138 6.75 3.02 -6.92
CA TRP A 138 7.07 1.65 -6.50
C TRP A 138 8.56 1.49 -6.18
N THR A 139 9.43 2.10 -6.98
CA THR A 139 10.87 2.13 -6.73
C THR A 139 11.20 2.82 -5.41
N GLU A 140 10.58 3.97 -5.12
CA GLU A 140 10.74 4.68 -3.84
C GLU A 140 10.29 3.82 -2.65
N GLN A 141 9.15 3.13 -2.77
CA GLN A 141 8.68 2.25 -1.69
C GLN A 141 9.64 1.08 -1.45
N MET A 142 10.12 0.42 -2.50
CA MET A 142 11.10 -0.66 -2.37
C MET A 142 12.42 -0.16 -1.80
N GLN A 143 12.86 1.06 -2.17
CA GLN A 143 14.05 1.68 -1.59
C GLN A 143 13.87 1.98 -0.10
N THR A 144 12.70 2.48 0.31
CA THR A 144 12.41 2.75 1.73
C THR A 144 12.51 1.49 2.59
N PHE A 145 11.97 0.35 2.12
CA PHE A 145 12.13 -0.94 2.81
C PHE A 145 13.58 -1.43 2.82
N THR A 146 14.31 -1.23 1.73
CA THR A 146 15.74 -1.56 1.64
C THR A 146 16.55 -0.75 2.64
N ASP A 147 16.34 0.56 2.71
CA ASP A 147 17.05 1.45 3.63
C ASP A 147 16.76 1.12 5.10
N ALA A 148 15.50 0.78 5.41
CA ALA A 148 15.12 0.31 6.74
C ALA A 148 15.85 -0.99 7.10
N THR A 149 15.97 -1.92 6.16
CA THR A 149 16.72 -3.18 6.34
C THR A 149 18.22 -2.92 6.55
N VAL A 150 18.83 -2.03 5.76
CA VAL A 150 20.23 -1.60 5.94
C VAL A 150 20.44 -0.99 7.31
N ALA A 151 19.55 -0.10 7.74
CA ALA A 151 19.62 0.55 9.05
C ALA A 151 19.56 -0.49 10.19
N GLN A 152 18.66 -1.47 10.07
CA GLN A 152 18.52 -2.55 11.05
C GLN A 152 19.76 -3.45 11.11
N ILE A 153 20.32 -3.86 9.97
CA ILE A 153 21.56 -4.66 9.94
C ILE A 153 22.70 -3.90 10.62
N ASN A 154 22.81 -2.59 10.34
CA ASN A 154 23.87 -1.76 10.93
C ASN A 154 23.68 -1.52 12.43
N ALA A 155 22.44 -1.51 12.92
CA ALA A 155 22.11 -1.34 14.35
C ALA A 155 22.28 -2.63 15.15
N ASP A 156 22.12 -3.82 14.53
CA ASP A 156 22.27 -5.12 15.21
C ASP A 156 23.75 -5.57 15.19
N PRO A 157 24.43 -5.65 16.36
CA PRO A 157 25.83 -6.08 16.42
C PRO A 157 26.08 -7.48 15.86
N ARG A 158 25.11 -8.41 16.00
CA ARG A 158 25.21 -9.80 15.52
C ARG A 158 25.19 -9.83 13.98
N ALA A 159 24.17 -9.21 13.37
CA ALA A 159 24.06 -9.11 11.93
C ALA A 159 25.27 -8.37 11.32
N ARG A 160 25.70 -7.25 11.92
CA ARG A 160 26.87 -6.50 11.46
C ARG A 160 28.17 -7.31 11.53
N GLN A 161 28.38 -8.09 12.59
CA GLN A 161 29.54 -8.96 12.73
C GLN A 161 29.50 -10.08 11.69
N ARG A 162 28.35 -10.71 11.52
CA ARG A 162 28.12 -11.79 10.55
C ARG A 162 28.38 -11.36 9.11
N LEU A 163 27.96 -10.15 8.77
CA LEU A 163 28.04 -9.60 7.40
C LEU A 163 29.27 -8.73 7.18
N ALA A 164 30.28 -8.83 8.05
CA ALA A 164 31.54 -8.07 7.88
C ALA A 164 32.18 -8.40 6.53
N GLY A 165 32.41 -7.34 5.73
CA GLY A 165 32.99 -7.48 4.39
C GLY A 165 31.98 -7.80 3.27
N GLN A 166 30.68 -7.95 3.58
CA GLN A 166 29.62 -8.10 2.59
C GLN A 166 29.08 -6.74 2.13
N ASP A 167 28.50 -6.68 0.93
CA ASP A 167 27.75 -5.54 0.43
C ASP A 167 26.34 -5.55 1.07
N ILE A 168 26.21 -4.88 2.25
CA ILE A 168 24.96 -4.82 3.00
C ILE A 168 23.83 -4.18 2.18
N PRO A 169 24.02 -3.06 1.48
CA PRO A 169 22.99 -2.49 0.60
C PRO A 169 22.49 -3.47 -0.47
N ALA A 170 23.38 -4.18 -1.14
CA ALA A 170 22.99 -5.17 -2.15
C ALA A 170 22.22 -6.34 -1.56
N LEU A 171 22.65 -6.87 -0.39
CA LEU A 171 21.95 -7.93 0.32
C LEU A 171 20.56 -7.49 0.78
N ALA A 172 20.45 -6.32 1.39
CA ALA A 172 19.18 -5.76 1.84
C ALA A 172 18.20 -5.57 0.66
N SER A 173 18.69 -5.04 -0.46
CA SER A 173 17.90 -4.91 -1.69
C SER A 173 17.42 -6.26 -2.20
N ALA A 174 18.29 -7.27 -2.25
CA ALA A 174 17.93 -8.62 -2.69
C ALA A 174 16.85 -9.24 -1.80
N LEU A 175 16.98 -9.13 -0.48
CA LEU A 175 15.98 -9.64 0.47
C LEU A 175 14.64 -8.92 0.34
N THR A 176 14.65 -7.59 0.14
CA THR A 176 13.44 -6.77 -0.04
C THR A 176 12.69 -7.19 -1.31
N TRP A 177 13.38 -7.27 -2.45
CA TRP A 177 12.76 -7.67 -3.72
C TRP A 177 12.33 -9.14 -3.73
N LEU A 178 13.05 -10.03 -3.05
CA LEU A 178 12.62 -11.40 -2.85
C LEU A 178 11.31 -11.47 -2.04
N GLY A 179 11.23 -10.74 -0.94
CA GLY A 179 10.03 -10.67 -0.11
C GLY A 179 8.81 -10.19 -0.91
N GLU A 180 8.97 -9.09 -1.65
CA GLU A 180 7.94 -8.57 -2.55
C GLU A 180 7.45 -9.65 -3.52
N ARG A 181 8.38 -10.34 -4.18
CA ARG A 181 8.05 -11.36 -5.17
C ARG A 181 7.30 -12.55 -4.56
N LEU A 182 7.70 -13.03 -3.39
CA LEU A 182 7.04 -14.16 -2.75
C LEU A 182 5.65 -13.78 -2.22
N TYR A 183 5.47 -12.59 -1.67
CA TYR A 183 4.14 -12.07 -1.31
C TYR A 183 3.23 -11.91 -2.52
N TYR A 184 3.75 -11.43 -3.65
CA TYR A 184 2.99 -11.35 -4.90
C TYR A 184 2.55 -12.73 -5.38
N LEU A 185 3.45 -13.74 -5.39
CA LEU A 185 3.12 -15.11 -5.79
C LEU A 185 2.02 -15.70 -4.89
N ALA A 186 2.09 -15.45 -3.59
CA ALA A 186 1.04 -15.82 -2.65
C ALA A 186 -0.30 -15.12 -2.98
N ALA A 187 -0.26 -13.83 -3.28
CA ALA A 187 -1.45 -13.04 -3.59
C ALA A 187 -2.17 -13.47 -4.88
N ILE A 188 -1.45 -14.11 -5.83
CA ILE A 188 -2.03 -14.67 -7.06
C ILE A 188 -2.29 -16.18 -6.96
N GLY A 189 -2.14 -16.78 -5.77
CA GLY A 189 -2.42 -18.20 -5.53
C GLY A 189 -1.44 -19.15 -6.19
N THR A 190 -0.15 -18.79 -6.29
CA THR A 190 0.88 -19.63 -6.92
C THR A 190 1.49 -20.59 -5.89
N PRO A 191 1.31 -21.92 -6.04
CA PRO A 191 1.97 -22.91 -5.18
C PRO A 191 3.51 -22.84 -5.26
N PRO A 192 4.22 -23.09 -4.17
CA PRO A 192 3.71 -23.49 -2.84
C PRO A 192 3.37 -22.30 -1.93
N PHE A 193 3.43 -21.05 -2.43
CA PHE A 193 3.30 -19.83 -1.62
C PHE A 193 1.85 -19.39 -1.41
N ASP A 194 0.87 -20.03 -2.04
CA ASP A 194 -0.56 -19.92 -1.73
C ASP A 194 -0.90 -20.44 -0.32
N ASP A 195 -0.02 -21.30 0.26
CA ASP A 195 -0.05 -21.64 1.68
C ASP A 195 0.74 -20.62 2.51
N GLN A 196 0.05 -19.91 3.42
CA GLN A 196 0.64 -18.85 4.23
C GLN A 196 1.75 -19.35 5.17
N ASP A 197 1.61 -20.56 5.72
CA ASP A 197 2.61 -21.12 6.65
C ASP A 197 3.90 -21.43 5.89
N THR A 198 3.80 -21.99 4.70
CA THR A 198 4.93 -22.23 3.79
C THR A 198 5.62 -20.94 3.38
N LEU A 199 4.87 -19.92 3.01
CA LEU A 199 5.39 -18.59 2.66
C LEU A 199 6.21 -18.00 3.82
N VAL A 200 5.60 -17.94 5.02
CA VAL A 200 6.23 -17.36 6.21
C VAL A 200 7.46 -18.16 6.63
N ALA A 201 7.38 -19.50 6.64
CA ALA A 201 8.51 -20.35 6.99
C ALA A 201 9.68 -20.19 6.01
N THR A 202 9.39 -20.11 4.72
CA THR A 202 10.42 -19.92 3.67
C THR A 202 11.10 -18.57 3.80
N LEU A 203 10.33 -17.49 3.92
CA LEU A 203 10.89 -16.15 4.09
C LEU A 203 11.72 -16.05 5.38
N LEU A 204 11.18 -16.57 6.50
CA LEU A 204 11.90 -16.56 7.76
C LEU A 204 13.22 -17.31 7.67
N HIS A 205 13.23 -18.49 7.07
CA HIS A 205 14.47 -19.26 6.88
C HIS A 205 15.50 -18.48 6.08
N ILE A 206 15.12 -17.92 4.93
CA ILE A 206 16.04 -17.17 4.06
C ILE A 206 16.61 -15.96 4.79
N TRP A 207 15.76 -15.15 5.43
CA TRP A 207 16.20 -13.96 6.15
C TRP A 207 17.07 -14.31 7.37
N THR A 208 16.71 -15.33 8.15
CA THR A 208 17.48 -15.76 9.32
C THR A 208 18.85 -16.27 8.91
N THR A 209 18.91 -17.13 7.89
CA THR A 209 20.18 -17.66 7.36
C THR A 209 21.05 -16.53 6.80
N ALA A 210 20.48 -15.59 6.06
CA ALA A 210 21.23 -14.49 5.50
C ALA A 210 21.83 -13.56 6.58
N LEU A 211 21.08 -13.28 7.65
CA LEU A 211 21.46 -12.25 8.62
C LEU A 211 22.15 -12.81 9.88
N TYR A 212 21.86 -14.05 10.31
CA TYR A 212 22.22 -14.53 11.66
C TYR A 212 22.91 -15.90 11.71
N GLU A 213 22.71 -16.78 10.73
CA GLU A 213 23.28 -18.12 10.75
C GLU A 213 24.66 -18.18 10.07
N ASP A 214 25.61 -18.83 10.70
CA ASP A 214 26.91 -19.13 10.09
C ASP A 214 26.76 -20.26 9.07
N THR A 215 27.04 -19.98 7.80
CA THR A 215 27.14 -21.01 6.75
C THR A 215 28.42 -21.86 6.84
N SER A 216 29.18 -21.71 7.93
CA SER A 216 30.49 -22.33 8.12
C SER A 216 30.41 -23.60 8.99
N THR A 217 29.40 -24.47 8.77
CA THR A 217 29.46 -25.83 9.29
C THR A 217 29.27 -26.78 8.12
N PRO A 218 30.28 -27.59 7.77
CA PRO A 218 30.17 -28.61 6.75
C PRO A 218 29.27 -29.75 7.17
#